data_21b7df5617afa3d016917b49363cea6e
#
_entry.id   21b7df5617afa3d016917b49363cea6e
#
_cell.length_a   1.000
_cell.length_b   1.000
_cell.length_c   1.000
_cell.angle_alpha   90.00
_cell.angle_beta   90.00
_cell.angle_gamma   90.00
#
_symmetry.space_group_name_H-M   'P 1'
#
loop_
_entity.id
_entity.type
_entity.pdbx_description
1 polymer ?
#
loop_
_entity_poly.entity_id
_entity_poly.type
_entity_poly.pdbx_seq_one_letter_code
_entity_poly.pdbx_strand_id
1 'polypeptide(L)'
;NDAFQEAYTTGITMPATKHNYFVTDPNDIPDIVHEAFHIAATGRPGPVLIDLPKDIMNAQMTWHAAATDLDLPGYRPTVDGHPRRVKEAVELMANARRPVLYVGGGVIKAGGSEALLELANRTGIPVTTTLMGRGCFPDSHPQAMGMPGMHGTYTAITAIQKSDLLIAIGVRFDDRVTGDPTKFAPSAQVVHVDVDPAEIGKVRTPDVPIVGDAKRVLEQLVEAWGTRPQPARTDWIEPIRAWQRDYPLSDDQQPDGPIM
;
A
#
# COMPACT_ATOMS: atom_id res chain seq x y z
N ASN A 1 -15.62 -19.27 -32.73
CA ASN A 1 -16.20 -19.84 -33.95
C ASN A 1 -17.51 -19.16 -34.35
N ASP A 2 -17.68 -17.85 -34.06
CA ASP A 2 -18.83 -17.03 -34.43
C ASP A 2 -20.20 -17.64 -34.03
N ALA A 3 -20.28 -18.17 -32.83
CA ALA A 3 -21.50 -18.70 -32.25
C ALA A 3 -22.47 -17.58 -31.89
N PHE A 4 -23.76 -17.85 -31.82
CA PHE A 4 -24.78 -16.90 -31.38
C PHE A 4 -24.45 -16.42 -29.96
N GLN A 5 -24.38 -15.09 -29.76
CA GLN A 5 -24.01 -14.41 -28.51
C GLN A 5 -22.57 -14.70 -28.03
N GLU A 6 -21.68 -15.11 -28.93
CA GLU A 6 -20.25 -15.22 -28.59
C GLU A 6 -19.66 -13.83 -28.29
N ALA A 7 -18.83 -13.75 -27.26
CA ALA A 7 -18.10 -12.55 -26.91
C ALA A 7 -16.64 -12.90 -26.62
N TYR A 8 -15.71 -12.07 -27.07
CA TYR A 8 -14.29 -12.20 -26.76
C TYR A 8 -14.02 -11.70 -25.33
N THR A 9 -14.49 -12.48 -24.34
CA THR A 9 -14.50 -12.11 -22.93
C THR A 9 -13.10 -11.83 -22.40
N THR A 10 -12.11 -12.66 -22.74
CA THR A 10 -10.72 -12.49 -22.37
C THR A 10 -10.16 -11.14 -22.82
N GLY A 11 -10.38 -10.76 -24.09
CA GLY A 11 -9.90 -9.48 -24.64
C GLY A 11 -10.61 -8.28 -24.03
N ILE A 12 -11.92 -8.39 -23.76
CA ILE A 12 -12.71 -7.32 -23.12
C ILE A 12 -12.24 -7.07 -21.70
N THR A 13 -11.90 -8.11 -20.93
CA THR A 13 -11.56 -8.04 -19.51
C THR A 13 -10.08 -7.86 -19.24
N MET A 14 -9.20 -8.06 -20.22
CA MET A 14 -7.75 -7.94 -20.08
C MET A 14 -7.29 -6.63 -19.41
N PRO A 15 -7.80 -5.45 -19.75
CA PRO A 15 -7.35 -4.20 -19.11
C PRO A 15 -7.85 -4.03 -17.66
N ALA A 16 -8.82 -4.82 -17.21
CA ALA A 16 -9.44 -4.73 -15.90
C ALA A 16 -9.04 -5.87 -14.95
N THR A 17 -8.30 -6.86 -15.45
CA THR A 17 -7.91 -8.05 -14.70
C THR A 17 -6.40 -8.17 -14.59
N LYS A 18 -5.95 -8.88 -13.57
CA LYS A 18 -4.54 -9.18 -13.34
C LYS A 18 -4.03 -10.27 -14.27
N HIS A 19 -4.89 -11.26 -14.56
CA HIS A 19 -4.65 -12.33 -15.50
C HIS A 19 -5.97 -12.90 -16.02
N ASN A 20 -5.93 -13.56 -17.19
CA ASN A 20 -7.07 -14.21 -17.79
C ASN A 20 -6.67 -15.60 -18.26
N TYR A 21 -7.51 -16.57 -17.97
CA TYR A 21 -7.43 -17.93 -18.51
C TYR A 21 -8.58 -18.16 -19.49
N PHE A 22 -8.27 -18.75 -20.64
CA PHE A 22 -9.25 -19.30 -21.56
C PHE A 22 -9.08 -20.84 -21.56
N VAL A 23 -10.03 -21.55 -20.99
CA VAL A 23 -9.92 -22.99 -20.79
C VAL A 23 -10.26 -23.72 -22.09
N THR A 24 -9.35 -24.57 -22.55
CA THR A 24 -9.50 -25.37 -23.79
C THR A 24 -9.52 -26.86 -23.53
N ASP A 25 -9.06 -27.32 -22.37
CA ASP A 25 -9.14 -28.70 -21.90
C ASP A 25 -9.83 -28.75 -20.52
N PRO A 26 -10.91 -29.53 -20.34
CA PRO A 26 -11.58 -29.63 -19.05
C PRO A 26 -10.68 -30.24 -17.95
N ASN A 27 -9.66 -31.03 -18.31
CA ASN A 27 -8.73 -31.58 -17.34
C ASN A 27 -7.81 -30.54 -16.70
N ASP A 28 -7.59 -29.37 -17.32
CA ASP A 28 -6.77 -28.29 -16.78
C ASP A 28 -7.50 -27.44 -15.72
N ILE A 29 -8.83 -27.61 -15.57
CA ILE A 29 -9.64 -26.76 -14.67
C ILE A 29 -9.11 -26.72 -13.23
N PRO A 30 -8.78 -27.86 -12.58
CA PRO A 30 -8.31 -27.83 -11.19
C PRO A 30 -7.03 -26.99 -11.01
N ASP A 31 -6.06 -27.14 -11.90
CA ASP A 31 -4.79 -26.41 -11.85
C ASP A 31 -5.00 -24.93 -12.17
N ILE A 32 -5.76 -24.59 -13.22
CA ILE A 32 -6.10 -23.22 -13.58
C ILE A 32 -6.80 -22.48 -12.43
N VAL A 33 -7.75 -23.14 -11.75
CA VAL A 33 -8.43 -22.53 -10.60
C VAL A 33 -7.44 -22.26 -9.47
N HIS A 34 -6.56 -23.21 -9.15
CA HIS A 34 -5.53 -23.01 -8.12
C HIS A 34 -4.57 -21.89 -8.46
N GLU A 35 -4.05 -21.84 -9.69
CA GLU A 35 -3.20 -20.77 -10.21
C GLU A 35 -3.91 -19.42 -10.17
N ALA A 36 -5.16 -19.36 -10.58
CA ALA A 36 -5.95 -18.12 -10.59
C ALA A 36 -6.10 -17.51 -9.20
N PHE A 37 -6.41 -18.33 -8.18
CA PHE A 37 -6.46 -17.88 -6.79
C PHE A 37 -5.09 -17.42 -6.28
N HIS A 38 -4.03 -18.14 -6.61
CA HIS A 38 -2.67 -17.73 -6.25
C HIS A 38 -2.30 -16.37 -6.86
N ILE A 39 -2.53 -16.20 -8.17
CA ILE A 39 -2.25 -14.95 -8.86
C ILE A 39 -3.11 -13.81 -8.30
N ALA A 40 -4.40 -14.07 -8.06
CA ALA A 40 -5.31 -13.05 -7.53
C ALA A 40 -4.89 -12.54 -6.14
N ALA A 41 -4.38 -13.43 -5.27
CA ALA A 41 -4.11 -13.14 -3.87
C ALA A 41 -2.67 -12.66 -3.58
N THR A 42 -1.69 -12.96 -4.44
CA THR A 42 -0.27 -12.65 -4.21
C THR A 42 0.18 -11.36 -4.94
N GLY A 43 1.31 -10.80 -4.53
CA GLY A 43 1.77 -9.51 -5.03
C GLY A 43 0.72 -8.42 -4.75
N ARG A 44 0.45 -7.53 -5.71
CA ARG A 44 -0.71 -6.61 -5.61
C ARG A 44 -1.98 -7.41 -5.89
N PRO A 45 -2.88 -7.62 -4.92
CA PRO A 45 -4.10 -8.38 -5.14
C PRO A 45 -4.99 -7.75 -6.21
N GLY A 46 -5.60 -8.59 -7.06
CA GLY A 46 -6.46 -8.13 -8.14
C GLY A 46 -7.26 -9.28 -8.77
N PRO A 47 -8.30 -8.99 -9.56
CA PRO A 47 -9.17 -10.00 -10.16
C PRO A 47 -8.43 -10.82 -11.21
N VAL A 48 -8.76 -12.10 -11.28
CA VAL A 48 -8.38 -13.03 -12.34
C VAL A 48 -9.65 -13.59 -12.95
N LEU A 49 -9.72 -13.62 -14.27
CA LEU A 49 -10.86 -14.18 -15.02
C LEU A 49 -10.52 -15.60 -15.46
N ILE A 50 -11.48 -16.51 -15.33
CA ILE A 50 -11.44 -17.83 -15.94
C ILE A 50 -12.64 -17.93 -16.89
N ASP A 51 -12.37 -17.97 -18.19
CA ASP A 51 -13.40 -18.19 -19.24
C ASP A 51 -13.57 -19.68 -19.46
N LEU A 52 -14.77 -20.16 -19.17
CA LEU A 52 -15.18 -21.58 -19.32
C LEU A 52 -16.19 -21.70 -20.46
N PRO A 53 -15.76 -22.00 -21.69
CA PRO A 53 -16.67 -22.21 -22.81
C PRO A 53 -17.69 -23.32 -22.54
N LYS A 54 -18.87 -23.21 -23.17
CA LYS A 54 -19.99 -24.14 -22.92
C LYS A 54 -19.66 -25.59 -23.27
N ASP A 55 -18.89 -25.83 -24.31
CA ASP A 55 -18.42 -27.15 -24.71
C ASP A 55 -17.50 -27.76 -23.64
N ILE A 56 -16.59 -26.97 -23.06
CA ILE A 56 -15.72 -27.36 -21.95
C ILE A 56 -16.54 -27.71 -20.70
N MET A 57 -17.55 -26.87 -20.36
CA MET A 57 -18.42 -27.13 -19.20
C MET A 57 -19.25 -28.42 -19.35
N ASN A 58 -19.54 -28.83 -20.58
CA ASN A 58 -20.31 -30.07 -20.88
C ASN A 58 -19.41 -31.28 -21.14
N ALA A 59 -18.11 -31.07 -21.23
CA ALA A 59 -17.16 -32.16 -21.48
C ALA A 59 -16.97 -33.05 -20.22
N GLN A 60 -16.58 -34.30 -20.44
CA GLN A 60 -16.17 -35.18 -19.37
C GLN A 60 -14.70 -34.98 -19.05
N MET A 61 -14.36 -34.94 -17.76
CA MET A 61 -12.99 -34.90 -17.28
C MET A 61 -12.70 -36.05 -16.29
N THR A 62 -11.45 -36.41 -16.17
CA THR A 62 -10.98 -37.25 -15.07
C THR A 62 -10.53 -36.34 -13.93
N TRP A 63 -11.23 -36.42 -12.79
CA TRP A 63 -10.90 -35.61 -11.64
C TRP A 63 -9.50 -35.93 -11.11
N HIS A 64 -8.73 -34.89 -10.86
CA HIS A 64 -7.48 -34.92 -10.10
C HIS A 64 -7.41 -33.68 -9.17
N ALA A 65 -6.66 -33.79 -8.09
CA ALA A 65 -6.36 -32.62 -7.26
C ALA A 65 -5.38 -31.71 -8.00
N ALA A 66 -5.54 -30.40 -7.82
CA ALA A 66 -4.58 -29.44 -8.35
C ALA A 66 -3.16 -29.70 -7.80
N ALA A 67 -2.15 -29.42 -8.61
CA ALA A 67 -0.76 -29.53 -8.20
C ALA A 67 -0.49 -28.67 -6.95
N THR A 68 0.24 -29.21 -5.98
CA THR A 68 0.61 -28.46 -4.76
C THR A 68 1.68 -27.41 -5.04
N ASP A 69 2.57 -27.71 -5.98
CA ASP A 69 3.66 -26.81 -6.37
C ASP A 69 3.25 -26.06 -7.64
N LEU A 70 3.13 -24.73 -7.52
CA LEU A 70 2.81 -23.87 -8.65
C LEU A 70 4.09 -23.51 -9.40
N ASP A 71 4.18 -23.88 -10.67
CA ASP A 71 5.19 -23.41 -11.60
C ASP A 71 4.57 -22.35 -12.53
N LEU A 72 4.71 -21.09 -12.17
CA LEU A 72 4.20 -19.95 -12.93
C LEU A 72 5.38 -19.17 -13.54
N PRO A 73 5.81 -19.52 -14.77
CA PRO A 73 6.93 -18.86 -15.42
C PRO A 73 6.69 -17.34 -15.52
N GLY A 74 7.66 -16.57 -15.01
CA GLY A 74 7.58 -15.10 -15.05
C GLY A 74 6.72 -14.44 -13.95
N TYR A 75 5.98 -15.21 -13.13
CA TYR A 75 5.23 -14.66 -12.00
C TYR A 75 5.91 -14.98 -10.67
N ARG A 76 6.74 -14.05 -10.21
CA ARG A 76 7.48 -14.15 -8.93
C ARG A 76 7.41 -12.82 -8.19
N PRO A 77 6.34 -12.56 -7.43
CA PRO A 77 6.20 -11.32 -6.66
C PRO A 77 7.36 -11.17 -5.66
N THR A 78 7.94 -9.98 -5.64
CA THR A 78 8.96 -9.63 -4.64
C THR A 78 8.28 -9.36 -3.31
N VAL A 79 8.63 -10.13 -2.28
CA VAL A 79 8.05 -10.02 -0.94
C VAL A 79 8.95 -9.24 0.00
N ASP A 80 10.25 -9.55 0.02
CA ASP A 80 11.22 -8.88 0.89
C ASP A 80 11.83 -7.65 0.22
N GLY A 81 11.95 -6.57 0.98
CA GLY A 81 12.68 -5.38 0.53
C GLY A 81 14.17 -5.67 0.36
N HIS A 82 14.80 -5.05 -0.65
CA HIS A 82 16.22 -5.23 -0.88
C HIS A 82 17.05 -4.70 0.32
N PRO A 83 17.92 -5.50 0.96
CA PRO A 83 18.58 -5.15 2.23
C PRO A 83 19.38 -3.84 2.20
N ARG A 84 20.02 -3.53 1.05
CA ARG A 84 20.72 -2.25 0.88
C ARG A 84 19.76 -1.06 0.93
N ARG A 85 18.59 -1.16 0.28
CA ARG A 85 17.58 -0.10 0.26
C ARG A 85 16.94 0.10 1.63
N VAL A 86 16.71 -0.99 2.36
CA VAL A 86 16.23 -0.93 3.75
C VAL A 86 17.23 -0.18 4.63
N LYS A 87 18.53 -0.46 4.52
CA LYS A 87 19.58 0.27 5.25
C LYS A 87 19.62 1.75 4.88
N GLU A 88 19.57 2.08 3.58
CA GLU A 88 19.51 3.47 3.10
C GLU A 88 18.30 4.22 3.69
N ALA A 89 17.12 3.58 3.70
CA ALA A 89 15.92 4.16 4.30
C ALA A 89 16.11 4.43 5.81
N VAL A 90 16.67 3.47 6.55
CA VAL A 90 16.94 3.63 7.99
C VAL A 90 17.92 4.76 8.26
N GLU A 91 18.97 4.93 7.45
CA GLU A 91 19.90 6.05 7.60
C GLU A 91 19.21 7.40 7.32
N LEU A 92 18.35 7.49 6.29
CA LEU A 92 17.55 8.69 6.07
C LEU A 92 16.63 8.98 7.25
N MET A 93 15.94 7.96 7.78
CA MET A 93 15.05 8.09 8.94
C MET A 93 15.80 8.57 10.19
N ALA A 94 17.02 8.09 10.42
CA ALA A 94 17.83 8.47 11.57
C ALA A 94 18.30 9.93 11.49
N ASN A 95 18.60 10.43 10.29
CA ASN A 95 19.17 11.77 10.07
C ASN A 95 18.14 12.86 9.77
N ALA A 96 16.91 12.49 9.39
CA ALA A 96 15.87 13.45 9.07
C ALA A 96 15.45 14.26 10.31
N ARG A 97 15.24 15.55 10.08
CA ARG A 97 14.77 16.50 11.12
C ARG A 97 13.25 16.58 11.19
N ARG A 98 12.58 16.39 10.04
CA ARG A 98 11.13 16.53 9.89
C ARG A 98 10.53 15.36 9.10
N PRO A 99 10.79 14.11 9.54
CA PRO A 99 10.27 12.94 8.85
C PRO A 99 8.77 12.77 9.08
N VAL A 100 8.10 12.13 8.10
CA VAL A 100 6.68 11.75 8.15
C VAL A 100 6.53 10.32 7.63
N LEU A 101 5.84 9.45 8.36
CA LEU A 101 5.32 8.19 7.87
C LEU A 101 3.99 8.45 7.15
N TYR A 102 3.96 8.26 5.84
CA TYR A 102 2.79 8.40 4.99
C TYR A 102 2.31 7.02 4.55
N VAL A 103 1.19 6.57 5.13
CA VAL A 103 0.81 5.16 5.14
C VAL A 103 -0.53 4.94 4.43
N GLY A 104 -0.60 3.96 3.57
CA GLY A 104 -1.78 3.65 2.78
C GLY A 104 -2.39 2.28 3.03
N GLY A 105 -3.40 1.95 2.22
CA GLY A 105 -4.14 0.69 2.29
C GLY A 105 -3.30 -0.56 2.05
N GLY A 106 -2.10 -0.42 1.49
CA GLY A 106 -1.15 -1.52 1.34
C GLY A 106 -0.73 -2.12 2.68
N VAL A 107 -0.62 -1.31 3.74
CA VAL A 107 -0.29 -1.80 5.08
C VAL A 107 -1.41 -2.65 5.68
N ILE A 108 -2.68 -2.25 5.47
CA ILE A 108 -3.84 -3.06 5.91
C ILE A 108 -3.88 -4.39 5.17
N LYS A 109 -3.72 -4.35 3.84
CA LYS A 109 -3.75 -5.57 3.00
C LYS A 109 -2.64 -6.55 3.35
N ALA A 110 -1.47 -6.04 3.73
CA ALA A 110 -0.35 -6.85 4.16
C ALA A 110 -0.46 -7.34 5.63
N GLY A 111 -1.41 -6.81 6.43
CA GLY A 111 -1.47 -7.08 7.87
C GLY A 111 -0.30 -6.48 8.65
N GLY A 112 0.21 -5.31 8.21
CA GLY A 112 1.42 -4.68 8.73
C GLY A 112 1.20 -3.67 9.88
N SER A 113 0.01 -3.59 10.47
CA SER A 113 -0.34 -2.56 11.47
C SER A 113 0.54 -2.62 12.72
N GLU A 114 0.84 -3.81 13.24
CA GLU A 114 1.69 -3.99 14.42
C GLU A 114 3.13 -3.55 14.15
N ALA A 115 3.69 -3.95 13.00
CA ALA A 115 5.04 -3.55 12.61
C ALA A 115 5.14 -2.03 12.36
N LEU A 116 4.08 -1.41 11.81
CA LEU A 116 3.99 0.05 11.69
C LEU A 116 4.00 0.75 13.06
N LEU A 117 3.21 0.26 14.00
CA LEU A 117 3.16 0.81 15.37
C LEU A 117 4.52 0.69 16.04
N GLU A 118 5.17 -0.47 15.92
CA GLU A 118 6.52 -0.68 16.45
C GLU A 118 7.55 0.28 15.83
N LEU A 119 7.54 0.42 14.51
CA LEU A 119 8.44 1.35 13.81
C LEU A 119 8.21 2.80 14.30
N ALA A 120 6.95 3.24 14.36
CA ALA A 120 6.61 4.57 14.84
C ALA A 120 7.10 4.81 16.26
N ASN A 121 6.87 3.84 17.17
CA ASN A 121 7.31 3.92 18.57
C ASN A 121 8.84 4.01 18.70
N ARG A 122 9.57 3.20 17.92
CA ARG A 122 11.05 3.19 17.98
C ARG A 122 11.67 4.46 17.41
N THR A 123 11.06 5.00 16.37
CA THR A 123 11.63 6.13 15.62
C THR A 123 11.12 7.50 16.07
N GLY A 124 9.97 7.55 16.75
CA GLY A 124 9.29 8.80 17.12
C GLY A 124 8.74 9.59 15.90
N ILE A 125 8.65 8.98 14.72
CA ILE A 125 8.21 9.63 13.49
C ILE A 125 6.68 9.77 13.50
N PRO A 126 6.11 10.98 13.25
CA PRO A 126 4.67 11.17 13.12
C PRO A 126 4.08 10.39 11.95
N VAL A 127 2.83 9.92 12.12
CA VAL A 127 2.15 9.05 11.16
C VAL A 127 0.91 9.73 10.61
N THR A 128 0.75 9.72 9.30
CA THR A 128 -0.49 10.06 8.62
C THR A 128 -0.95 8.90 7.75
N THR A 129 -2.25 8.62 7.78
CA THR A 129 -2.86 7.50 7.06
C THR A 129 -3.76 8.01 5.96
N THR A 130 -3.63 7.48 4.75
CA THR A 130 -4.58 7.77 3.66
C THR A 130 -5.99 7.28 4.04
N LEU A 131 -7.02 7.71 3.30
CA LEU A 131 -8.37 7.20 3.48
C LEU A 131 -8.40 5.66 3.49
N MET A 132 -7.72 5.01 2.54
CA MET A 132 -7.65 3.55 2.46
C MET A 132 -6.73 2.91 3.50
N GLY A 133 -5.92 3.71 4.18
CA GLY A 133 -5.05 3.29 5.28
C GLY A 133 -5.65 3.53 6.67
N ARG A 134 -6.85 4.13 6.76
CA ARG A 134 -7.51 4.38 8.06
C ARG A 134 -7.69 3.08 8.83
N GLY A 135 -7.35 3.10 10.12
CA GLY A 135 -7.39 1.94 11.00
C GLY A 135 -6.09 1.13 11.08
N CYS A 136 -5.09 1.35 10.19
CA CYS A 136 -3.81 0.67 10.34
C CYS A 136 -2.90 1.26 11.43
N PHE A 137 -3.23 2.44 11.94
CA PHE A 137 -2.55 3.10 13.03
C PHE A 137 -3.59 3.72 13.98
N PRO A 138 -3.43 3.60 15.32
CA PRO A 138 -4.43 4.12 16.26
C PRO A 138 -4.54 5.64 16.19
N ASP A 139 -5.74 6.18 16.01
CA ASP A 139 -5.97 7.63 15.98
C ASP A 139 -5.69 8.32 17.32
N SER A 140 -5.85 7.60 18.44
CA SER A 140 -5.53 8.07 19.78
C SER A 140 -4.03 8.13 20.08
N HIS A 141 -3.19 7.61 19.18
CA HIS A 141 -1.75 7.59 19.39
C HIS A 141 -1.16 9.01 19.28
N PRO A 142 -0.24 9.43 20.17
CA PRO A 142 0.34 10.78 20.16
C PRO A 142 1.05 11.18 18.87
N GLN A 143 1.46 10.21 18.06
CA GLN A 143 2.10 10.41 16.75
C GLN A 143 1.10 10.44 15.60
N ALA A 144 -0.20 10.18 15.83
CA ALA A 144 -1.22 10.19 14.77
C ALA A 144 -1.54 11.63 14.37
N MET A 145 -1.45 11.92 13.07
CA MET A 145 -1.75 13.24 12.51
C MET A 145 -3.10 13.29 11.76
N GLY A 146 -3.79 12.17 11.68
CA GLY A 146 -5.01 12.02 10.90
C GLY A 146 -4.74 11.72 9.43
N MET A 147 -5.66 12.11 8.55
CA MET A 147 -5.66 11.82 7.12
C MET A 147 -5.23 13.05 6.32
N PRO A 148 -4.39 12.90 5.29
CA PRO A 148 -4.09 13.98 4.34
C PRO A 148 -5.09 14.00 3.18
N GLY A 149 -5.02 15.04 2.35
CA GLY A 149 -5.81 15.19 1.13
C GLY A 149 -6.96 16.16 1.26
N MET A 150 -7.85 16.19 0.27
CA MET A 150 -8.92 17.19 0.12
C MET A 150 -9.81 17.30 1.36
N HIS A 151 -10.06 16.20 2.04
CA HIS A 151 -10.87 16.14 3.27
C HIS A 151 -10.01 15.78 4.50
N GLY A 152 -8.71 16.08 4.42
CA GLY A 152 -7.76 15.74 5.47
C GLY A 152 -7.65 16.79 6.56
N THR A 153 -6.86 16.45 7.60
CA THR A 153 -6.54 17.37 8.68
C THR A 153 -5.53 18.41 8.22
N TYR A 154 -5.65 19.62 8.73
CA TYR A 154 -4.63 20.68 8.54
C TYR A 154 -3.23 20.19 8.93
N THR A 155 -3.15 19.47 10.06
CA THR A 155 -1.90 18.91 10.58
C THR A 155 -1.24 17.95 9.61
N ALA A 156 -1.97 16.98 9.08
CA ALA A 156 -1.42 15.98 8.16
C ALA A 156 -0.90 16.62 6.86
N ILE A 157 -1.69 17.53 6.27
CA ILE A 157 -1.33 18.24 5.04
C ILE A 157 -0.09 19.10 5.27
N THR A 158 -0.08 19.89 6.36
CA THR A 158 1.01 20.80 6.67
C THR A 158 2.29 20.04 7.01
N ALA A 159 2.19 18.94 7.74
CA ALA A 159 3.34 18.10 8.07
C ALA A 159 3.97 17.50 6.82
N ILE A 160 3.18 16.93 5.90
CA ILE A 160 3.69 16.43 4.63
C ILE A 160 4.42 17.54 3.85
N GLN A 161 3.79 18.72 3.71
CA GLN A 161 4.35 19.81 2.94
C GLN A 161 5.66 20.38 3.51
N LYS A 162 5.83 20.33 4.83
CA LYS A 162 7.02 20.84 5.52
C LYS A 162 8.05 19.76 5.85
N SER A 163 7.78 18.49 5.49
CA SER A 163 8.71 17.39 5.75
C SER A 163 10.01 17.53 4.96
N ASP A 164 11.08 16.97 5.49
CA ASP A 164 12.35 16.77 4.79
C ASP A 164 12.58 15.31 4.40
N LEU A 165 11.75 14.39 4.96
CA LEU A 165 11.70 12.99 4.58
C LEU A 165 10.27 12.48 4.64
N LEU A 166 9.81 11.90 3.54
CA LEU A 166 8.52 11.24 3.42
C LEU A 166 8.72 9.74 3.23
N ILE A 167 8.30 8.95 4.21
CA ILE A 167 8.36 7.50 4.14
C ILE A 167 6.96 7.01 3.72
N ALA A 168 6.80 6.76 2.43
CA ALA A 168 5.55 6.37 1.79
C ALA A 168 5.44 4.83 1.74
N ILE A 169 4.47 4.23 2.44
CA ILE A 169 4.34 2.78 2.57
C ILE A 169 2.96 2.34 2.10
N GLY A 170 2.92 1.57 1.01
CA GLY A 170 1.67 1.06 0.43
C GLY A 170 0.71 2.16 -0.02
N VAL A 171 1.25 3.25 -0.61
CA VAL A 171 0.52 4.40 -1.14
C VAL A 171 0.84 4.61 -2.61
N ARG A 172 -0.14 5.08 -3.39
CA ARG A 172 0.01 5.33 -4.84
C ARG A 172 0.31 6.78 -5.20
N PHE A 173 0.44 7.68 -4.24
CA PHE A 173 0.50 9.12 -4.45
C PHE A 173 -0.69 9.64 -5.30
N ASP A 174 -1.89 9.23 -4.90
CA ASP A 174 -3.15 9.59 -5.56
C ASP A 174 -3.35 11.11 -5.63
N ASP A 175 -3.92 11.60 -6.73
CA ASP A 175 -4.11 13.04 -6.99
C ASP A 175 -5.03 13.73 -5.98
N ARG A 176 -5.92 12.98 -5.30
CA ARG A 176 -6.78 13.49 -4.20
C ARG A 176 -5.97 13.90 -2.98
N VAL A 177 -4.73 13.42 -2.87
CA VAL A 177 -3.80 13.78 -1.79
C VAL A 177 -2.69 14.70 -2.31
N THR A 178 -2.10 14.37 -3.45
CA THR A 178 -0.94 15.11 -3.96
C THR A 178 -1.33 16.43 -4.65
N GLY A 179 -2.49 16.47 -5.31
CA GLY A 179 -2.80 17.55 -6.24
C GLY A 179 -1.72 17.63 -7.33
N ASP A 180 -1.07 18.77 -7.46
CA ASP A 180 0.09 18.94 -8.34
C ASP A 180 1.33 18.25 -7.75
N PRO A 181 1.81 17.12 -8.34
CA PRO A 181 2.95 16.37 -7.80
C PRO A 181 4.24 17.18 -7.66
N THR A 182 4.41 18.24 -8.45
CA THR A 182 5.60 19.08 -8.40
C THR A 182 5.64 19.98 -7.16
N LYS A 183 4.48 20.20 -6.55
CA LYS A 183 4.31 21.01 -5.34
C LYS A 183 4.09 20.18 -4.08
N PHE A 184 3.94 18.86 -4.22
CA PHE A 184 3.71 17.95 -3.10
C PHE A 184 5.02 17.62 -2.40
N ALA A 185 5.14 17.97 -1.11
CA ALA A 185 6.34 17.75 -0.29
C ALA A 185 7.64 18.12 -1.03
N PRO A 186 7.80 19.38 -1.53
CA PRO A 186 8.84 19.73 -2.50
C PRO A 186 10.25 19.62 -1.93
N SER A 187 10.40 19.70 -0.61
CA SER A 187 11.70 19.63 0.08
C SER A 187 12.02 18.25 0.62
N ALA A 188 11.09 17.28 0.51
CA ALA A 188 11.27 15.97 1.09
C ALA A 188 12.02 15.02 0.17
N GLN A 189 13.01 14.33 0.72
CA GLN A 189 13.44 13.04 0.17
C GLN A 189 12.32 12.01 0.35
N VAL A 190 12.23 11.05 -0.57
CA VAL A 190 11.13 10.08 -0.58
C VAL A 190 11.68 8.65 -0.50
N VAL A 191 11.30 7.94 0.55
CA VAL A 191 11.35 6.47 0.59
C VAL A 191 9.99 5.95 0.15
N HIS A 192 9.93 5.12 -0.90
CA HIS A 192 8.67 4.56 -1.40
C HIS A 192 8.69 3.04 -1.33
N VAL A 193 7.79 2.48 -0.53
CA VAL A 193 7.59 1.04 -0.35
C VAL A 193 6.28 0.63 -1.01
N ASP A 194 6.33 -0.22 -1.99
CA ASP A 194 5.14 -0.81 -2.61
C ASP A 194 5.44 -2.25 -3.09
N VAL A 195 4.43 -3.11 -3.06
CA VAL A 195 4.53 -4.48 -3.57
C VAL A 195 4.49 -4.52 -5.10
N ASP A 196 3.92 -3.49 -5.72
CA ASP A 196 3.81 -3.35 -7.17
C ASP A 196 4.96 -2.47 -7.69
N PRO A 197 5.94 -3.06 -8.41
CA PRO A 197 7.05 -2.27 -8.97
C PRO A 197 6.58 -1.19 -9.96
N ALA A 198 5.40 -1.33 -10.56
CA ALA A 198 4.84 -0.34 -11.49
C ALA A 198 4.33 0.94 -10.79
N GLU A 199 4.06 0.90 -9.49
CA GLU A 199 3.70 2.10 -8.72
C GLU A 199 4.93 2.92 -8.30
N ILE A 200 6.11 2.29 -8.23
CA ILE A 200 7.36 2.97 -7.83
C ILE A 200 7.77 4.00 -8.89
N GLY A 201 7.80 5.27 -8.50
CA GLY A 201 8.23 6.35 -9.38
C GLY A 201 7.18 6.82 -10.39
N LYS A 202 5.98 6.26 -10.39
CA LYS A 202 4.91 6.58 -11.34
C LYS A 202 4.41 8.03 -11.22
N VAL A 203 4.21 8.51 -10.01
CA VAL A 203 3.74 9.89 -9.73
C VAL A 203 4.84 10.73 -9.10
N ARG A 204 5.55 10.20 -8.13
CA ARG A 204 6.64 10.85 -7.42
C ARG A 204 7.88 9.98 -7.49
N THR A 205 8.98 10.49 -8.04
CA THR A 205 10.26 9.78 -8.08
C THR A 205 10.81 9.64 -6.66
N PRO A 206 11.07 8.40 -6.18
CA PRO A 206 11.65 8.21 -4.86
C PRO A 206 13.18 8.28 -4.89
N ASP A 207 13.79 8.75 -3.80
CA ASP A 207 15.23 8.66 -3.55
C ASP A 207 15.61 7.22 -3.19
N VAL A 208 14.78 6.56 -2.41
CA VAL A 208 14.96 5.16 -2.02
C VAL A 208 13.72 4.34 -2.38
N PRO A 209 13.70 3.67 -3.55
CA PRO A 209 12.67 2.72 -3.91
C PRO A 209 12.85 1.39 -3.20
N ILE A 210 11.78 0.83 -2.66
CA ILE A 210 11.75 -0.51 -2.04
C ILE A 210 10.54 -1.27 -2.57
N VAL A 211 10.78 -2.23 -3.47
CA VAL A 211 9.74 -3.17 -3.89
C VAL A 211 9.66 -4.28 -2.85
N GLY A 212 8.47 -4.52 -2.29
CA GLY A 212 8.25 -5.56 -1.30
C GLY A 212 6.88 -5.44 -0.62
N ASP A 213 6.51 -6.50 0.09
CA ASP A 213 5.31 -6.52 0.92
C ASP A 213 5.43 -5.54 2.08
N ALA A 214 4.39 -4.74 2.34
CA ALA A 214 4.46 -3.67 3.32
C ALA A 214 4.77 -4.16 4.74
N LYS A 215 4.21 -5.31 5.16
CA LYS A 215 4.49 -5.90 6.47
C LYS A 215 5.95 -6.34 6.56
N ARG A 216 6.42 -7.09 5.56
CA ARG A 216 7.80 -7.59 5.52
C ARG A 216 8.82 -6.46 5.54
N VAL A 217 8.58 -5.42 4.74
CA VAL A 217 9.48 -4.26 4.71
C VAL A 217 9.44 -3.47 6.02
N LEU A 218 8.27 -3.32 6.66
CA LEU A 218 8.16 -2.71 7.98
C LEU A 218 8.94 -3.50 9.04
N GLU A 219 8.82 -4.82 9.06
CA GLU A 219 9.60 -5.71 9.93
C GLU A 219 11.11 -5.56 9.68
N GLN A 220 11.54 -5.52 8.42
CA GLN A 220 12.94 -5.28 8.05
C GLN A 220 13.45 -3.89 8.48
N LEU A 221 12.62 -2.84 8.39
CA LEU A 221 12.96 -1.50 8.87
C LEU A 221 13.12 -1.47 10.39
N VAL A 222 12.23 -2.14 11.13
CA VAL A 222 12.30 -2.29 12.60
C VAL A 222 13.58 -3.04 12.99
N GLU A 223 13.88 -4.15 12.34
CA GLU A 223 15.10 -4.93 12.57
C GLU A 223 16.36 -4.11 12.28
N ALA A 224 16.40 -3.45 11.13
CA ALA A 224 17.53 -2.62 10.71
C ALA A 224 17.71 -1.36 11.58
N TRP A 225 16.63 -0.84 12.17
CA TRP A 225 16.71 0.22 13.18
C TRP A 225 17.43 -0.28 14.44
N GLY A 226 17.16 -1.50 14.85
CA GLY A 226 17.83 -2.17 15.98
C GLY A 226 17.65 -1.43 17.31
N THR A 227 18.75 -1.21 18.01
CA THR A 227 18.80 -0.55 19.33
C THR A 227 19.13 0.95 19.24
N ARG A 228 19.01 1.55 18.06
CA ARG A 228 19.25 3.00 17.89
C ARG A 228 18.32 3.79 18.82
N PRO A 229 18.84 4.81 19.50
CA PRO A 229 17.98 5.69 20.30
C PRO A 229 17.00 6.44 19.39
N GLN A 230 15.84 6.75 19.93
CA GLN A 230 14.88 7.62 19.26
C GLN A 230 15.49 9.03 19.17
N PRO A 231 15.62 9.61 17.96
CA PRO A 231 16.11 10.98 17.81
C PRO A 231 15.17 11.99 18.47
N ALA A 232 15.72 12.93 19.22
CA ALA A 232 14.94 14.07 19.71
C ALA A 232 14.58 14.99 18.54
N ARG A 233 13.27 15.13 18.26
CA ARG A 233 12.73 15.99 17.18
C ARG A 233 11.77 17.03 17.75
N THR A 234 12.13 17.62 18.87
CA THR A 234 11.28 18.59 19.58
C THR A 234 10.81 19.70 18.67
N ASP A 235 11.74 20.29 17.87
CA ASP A 235 11.45 21.37 16.91
C ASP A 235 10.49 20.95 15.77
N TRP A 236 10.22 19.64 15.64
CA TRP A 236 9.26 19.11 14.69
C TRP A 236 7.94 18.72 15.35
N ILE A 237 8.02 18.07 16.50
CA ILE A 237 6.84 17.56 17.20
C ILE A 237 5.99 18.68 17.82
N GLU A 238 6.63 19.72 18.39
CA GLU A 238 5.90 20.83 19.01
C GLU A 238 5.03 21.62 18.01
N PRO A 239 5.49 22.01 16.81
CA PRO A 239 4.62 22.56 15.78
C PRO A 239 3.45 21.65 15.38
N ILE A 240 3.68 20.34 15.25
CA ILE A 240 2.61 19.39 14.94
C ILE A 240 1.53 19.40 16.03
N ARG A 241 1.93 19.36 17.30
CA ARG A 241 1.00 19.46 18.43
C ARG A 241 0.27 20.80 18.47
N ALA A 242 0.96 21.90 18.12
CA ALA A 242 0.32 23.21 17.99
C ALA A 242 -0.77 23.19 16.89
N TRP A 243 -0.46 22.68 15.71
CA TRP A 243 -1.46 22.57 14.63
C TRP A 243 -2.66 21.69 15.01
N GLN A 244 -2.46 20.63 15.76
CA GLN A 244 -3.55 19.78 16.24
C GLN A 244 -4.48 20.54 17.21
N ARG A 245 -3.92 21.39 18.09
CA ARG A 245 -4.71 22.23 19.02
C ARG A 245 -5.41 23.37 18.31
N ASP A 246 -4.70 24.05 17.37
CA ASP A 246 -5.16 25.28 16.74
C ASP A 246 -6.16 25.02 15.60
N TYR A 247 -6.08 23.84 15.00
CA TYR A 247 -6.92 23.38 13.87
C TYR A 247 -7.48 21.98 14.11
N PRO A 248 -8.29 21.78 15.18
CA PRO A 248 -8.89 20.49 15.45
C PRO A 248 -9.96 20.18 14.40
N LEU A 249 -10.13 18.88 14.06
CA LEU A 249 -11.36 18.43 13.42
C LEU A 249 -12.42 18.33 14.52
N SER A 250 -13.13 19.41 14.75
CA SER A 250 -14.29 19.45 15.63
C SER A 250 -15.51 19.83 14.82
N ASP A 251 -16.62 19.17 15.11
CA ASP A 251 -17.95 19.60 14.70
C ASP A 251 -18.64 20.25 15.90
N ASP A 252 -19.40 21.30 15.65
CA ASP A 252 -20.24 21.95 16.66
C ASP A 252 -21.56 21.21 16.86
N GLN A 253 -21.58 19.89 16.66
CA GLN A 253 -22.78 19.09 16.78
C GLN A 253 -23.31 19.12 18.20
N GLN A 254 -24.49 19.71 18.38
CA GLN A 254 -25.21 19.65 19.65
C GLN A 254 -25.65 18.21 19.91
N PRO A 255 -25.59 17.70 21.18
CA PRO A 255 -25.94 16.31 21.49
C PRO A 255 -27.29 15.86 20.98
N ASP A 256 -28.27 16.78 20.92
CA ASP A 256 -29.65 16.55 20.47
C ASP A 256 -30.00 17.29 19.17
N GLY A 257 -29.01 17.80 18.45
CA GLY A 257 -29.19 18.51 17.18
C GLY A 257 -29.29 17.58 15.96
N PRO A 258 -29.78 18.07 14.82
CA PRO A 258 -29.78 17.32 13.60
C PRO A 258 -28.32 17.02 13.17
N ILE A 259 -28.10 15.84 12.57
CA ILE A 259 -26.79 15.49 11.98
C ILE A 259 -26.49 16.48 10.85
N MET A 260 -25.40 17.21 10.96
CA MET A 260 -24.95 18.17 9.98
C MET A 260 -23.97 17.56 9.00
#